data_dd1ecdc79b579e44347dab7be3903b70
#
_entry.id   dd1ecdc79b579e44347dab7be3903b70
#
_cell.length_a   1.000
_cell.length_b   1.000
_cell.length_c   1.000
_cell.angle_alpha   90.00
_cell.angle_beta   90.00
_cell.angle_gamma   90.00
#
_symmetry.space_group_name_H-M   'P 1'
#
loop_
_entity.id
_entity.type
_entity.pdbx_description
1 polymer ?
#
loop_
_entity_poly.entity_id
_entity_poly.type
_entity_poly.pdbx_seq_one_letter_code
_entity_poly.pdbx_strand_id
1 'polypeptide(L)'
;MKRVSNNIKFYTFIEILKSYSDENVSLSIKEIQHHMRKRLGVDVDRRTIYAYIRDMKALGIDVSDYDKSKEGYYINSNCFEASEVRLLADAVLTSNFVTRRRTEAILEKLRTFNSIYQNKDFLKDVYIEDIPKSTNEDVFVSMARISEAIKFSRKIRFNYCEYNYFRELECKVDENGNLREFVKSPVYMVLR
;
A
#
# COMPACT_ATOMS: atom_id res chain seq x y z
N MET A 1 23.57 -16.21 23.64
CA MET A 1 22.25 -16.06 23.03
C MET A 1 21.78 -14.61 23.12
N LYS A 2 21.47 -13.95 22.03
CA LYS A 2 20.88 -12.60 22.06
C LYS A 2 19.51 -12.66 22.76
N ARG A 3 19.37 -11.89 23.85
CA ARG A 3 18.10 -11.79 24.58
C ARG A 3 17.15 -10.89 23.80
N VAL A 4 16.20 -11.46 23.06
CA VAL A 4 15.17 -10.71 22.33
C VAL A 4 14.11 -10.24 23.31
N SER A 5 13.78 -8.94 23.32
CA SER A 5 12.76 -8.39 24.22
C SER A 5 11.37 -8.94 23.90
N ASN A 6 10.48 -8.95 24.92
CA ASN A 6 9.13 -9.46 24.73
C ASN A 6 8.31 -8.62 23.72
N ASN A 7 8.55 -7.32 23.70
CA ASN A 7 7.89 -6.42 22.73
C ASN A 7 8.25 -6.75 21.26
N ILE A 8 9.53 -7.07 21.00
CA ILE A 8 9.97 -7.51 19.67
C ILE A 8 9.32 -8.85 19.31
N LYS A 9 9.24 -9.79 20.26
CA LYS A 9 8.57 -11.08 20.04
C LYS A 9 7.10 -10.88 19.73
N PHE A 10 6.38 -10.04 20.48
CA PHE A 10 4.98 -9.75 20.27
C PHE A 10 4.73 -9.09 18.91
N TYR A 11 5.51 -8.06 18.56
CA TYR A 11 5.41 -7.43 17.24
C TYR A 11 5.67 -8.42 16.10
N THR A 12 6.73 -9.24 16.23
CA THR A 12 7.05 -10.28 15.23
C THR A 12 5.94 -11.32 15.09
N PHE A 13 5.27 -11.67 16.20
CA PHE A 13 4.13 -12.57 16.19
C PHE A 13 2.96 -11.99 15.38
N ILE A 14 2.63 -10.71 15.56
CA ILE A 14 1.61 -10.01 14.76
C ILE A 14 1.97 -10.03 13.28
N GLU A 15 3.20 -9.70 12.94
CA GLU A 15 3.71 -9.70 11.56
C GLU A 15 3.68 -11.10 10.92
N ILE A 16 3.90 -12.15 11.69
CA ILE A 16 3.80 -13.54 11.21
C ILE A 16 2.35 -13.85 10.86
N LEU A 17 1.39 -13.56 11.74
CA LEU A 17 -0.02 -13.81 11.44
C LEU A 17 -0.48 -13.01 10.22
N LYS A 18 -0.17 -11.71 10.13
CA LYS A 18 -0.51 -10.89 8.96
C LYS A 18 0.06 -11.43 7.64
N SER A 19 1.30 -11.93 7.68
CA SER A 19 2.00 -12.33 6.45
C SER A 19 1.65 -13.74 6.00
N TYR A 20 1.44 -14.66 6.94
CA TYR A 20 1.37 -16.12 6.68
C TYR A 20 0.00 -16.73 6.99
N SER A 21 -1.00 -15.92 7.33
CA SER A 21 -2.36 -16.42 7.50
C SER A 21 -3.39 -15.47 6.92
N ASP A 22 -4.54 -16.01 6.59
CA ASP A 22 -5.75 -15.31 6.17
C ASP A 22 -6.97 -16.20 6.46
N GLU A 23 -8.14 -15.80 6.00
CA GLU A 23 -9.41 -16.53 6.21
C GLU A 23 -9.40 -17.97 5.64
N ASN A 24 -8.55 -18.25 4.65
CA ASN A 24 -8.43 -19.55 4.00
C ASN A 24 -7.25 -20.36 4.53
N VAL A 25 -6.27 -19.71 5.16
CA VAL A 25 -5.04 -20.33 5.65
C VAL A 25 -4.75 -19.90 7.07
N SER A 26 -5.04 -20.79 8.03
CA SER A 26 -4.75 -20.57 9.45
C SER A 26 -3.38 -21.16 9.84
N LEU A 27 -2.73 -20.59 10.86
CA LEU A 27 -1.46 -21.08 11.39
C LEU A 27 -1.68 -21.84 12.70
N SER A 28 -1.19 -23.06 12.77
CA SER A 28 -1.10 -23.81 14.04
C SER A 28 -0.02 -23.20 14.96
N ILE A 29 -0.11 -23.49 16.25
CA ILE A 29 0.92 -23.08 17.24
C ILE A 29 2.33 -23.52 16.84
N LYS A 30 2.48 -24.71 16.25
CA LYS A 30 3.78 -25.24 15.81
C LYS A 30 4.34 -24.43 14.64
N GLU A 31 3.51 -24.04 13.69
CA GLU A 31 3.92 -23.20 12.55
C GLU A 31 4.30 -21.80 13.00
N ILE A 32 3.51 -21.22 13.92
CA ILE A 32 3.85 -19.93 14.54
C ILE A 32 5.22 -20.02 15.23
N GLN A 33 5.46 -21.06 16.04
CA GLN A 33 6.76 -21.27 16.69
C GLN A 33 7.89 -21.42 15.68
N HIS A 34 7.65 -22.13 14.58
CA HIS A 34 8.64 -22.30 13.51
C HIS A 34 8.99 -20.94 12.86
N HIS A 35 8.00 -20.13 12.51
CA HIS A 35 8.22 -18.81 11.94
C HIS A 35 8.90 -17.86 12.93
N MET A 36 8.54 -17.90 14.22
CA MET A 36 9.20 -17.11 15.27
C MET A 36 10.67 -17.47 15.40
N ARG A 37 10.99 -18.77 15.43
CA ARG A 37 12.38 -19.25 15.46
C ARG A 37 13.16 -18.80 14.25
N LYS A 38 12.57 -18.91 13.05
CA LYS A 38 13.22 -18.51 11.78
C LYS A 38 13.52 -17.00 11.74
N ARG A 39 12.60 -16.14 12.25
CA ARG A 39 12.80 -14.68 12.22
C ARG A 39 13.68 -14.15 13.34
N LEU A 40 13.55 -14.69 14.54
CA LEU A 40 14.22 -14.14 15.74
C LEU A 40 15.40 -14.97 16.24
N GLY A 41 15.56 -16.22 15.75
CA GLY A 41 16.57 -17.14 16.25
C GLY A 41 16.35 -17.62 17.68
N VAL A 42 15.11 -17.46 18.22
CA VAL A 42 14.77 -17.85 19.59
C VAL A 42 13.49 -18.69 19.60
N ASP A 43 13.44 -19.62 20.53
CA ASP A 43 12.21 -20.39 20.78
C ASP A 43 11.23 -19.59 21.61
N VAL A 44 9.96 -19.69 21.24
CA VAL A 44 8.85 -19.10 21.96
C VAL A 44 7.92 -20.22 22.44
N ASP A 45 7.68 -20.24 23.73
CA ASP A 45 6.85 -21.25 24.39
C ASP A 45 5.36 -21.05 23.99
N ARG A 46 4.63 -22.16 23.92
CA ARG A 46 3.19 -22.20 23.62
C ARG A 46 2.37 -21.29 24.52
N ARG A 47 2.69 -21.21 25.80
CA ARG A 47 1.99 -20.34 26.77
C ARG A 47 2.15 -18.86 26.40
N THR A 48 3.33 -18.47 25.93
CA THR A 48 3.62 -17.11 25.48
C THR A 48 2.78 -16.76 24.24
N ILE A 49 2.62 -17.70 23.30
CA ILE A 49 1.78 -17.48 22.11
C ILE A 49 0.32 -17.28 22.51
N TYR A 50 -0.21 -18.07 23.43
CA TYR A 50 -1.56 -17.86 23.94
C TYR A 50 -1.72 -16.51 24.68
N ALA A 51 -0.69 -16.07 25.41
CA ALA A 51 -0.70 -14.75 26.00
C ALA A 51 -0.77 -13.66 24.92
N TYR A 52 0.01 -13.80 23.86
CA TYR A 52 -0.02 -12.84 22.73
C TYR A 52 -1.37 -12.79 22.04
N ILE A 53 -2.02 -13.93 21.80
CA ILE A 53 -3.38 -13.97 21.23
C ILE A 53 -4.36 -13.23 22.12
N ARG A 54 -4.31 -13.44 23.43
CA ARG A 54 -5.15 -12.73 24.39
C ARG A 54 -4.89 -11.23 24.40
N ASP A 55 -3.60 -10.84 24.36
CA ASP A 55 -3.20 -9.43 24.33
C ASP A 55 -3.67 -8.75 23.04
N MET A 56 -3.60 -9.43 21.89
CA MET A 56 -4.16 -8.92 20.62
C MET A 56 -5.66 -8.67 20.72
N LYS A 57 -6.43 -9.63 21.28
CA LYS A 57 -7.87 -9.47 21.50
C LYS A 57 -8.17 -8.30 22.43
N ALA A 58 -7.37 -8.13 23.49
CA ALA A 58 -7.49 -6.99 24.41
C ALA A 58 -7.21 -5.63 23.72
N LEU A 59 -6.36 -5.61 22.68
CA LEU A 59 -6.10 -4.44 21.84
C LEU A 59 -7.17 -4.20 20.77
N GLY A 60 -8.23 -5.03 20.72
CA GLY A 60 -9.28 -4.93 19.72
C GLY A 60 -8.92 -5.53 18.36
N ILE A 61 -7.81 -6.26 18.24
CA ILE A 61 -7.43 -6.97 17.02
C ILE A 61 -8.23 -8.28 16.98
N ASP A 62 -9.05 -8.44 15.95
CA ASP A 62 -9.87 -9.63 15.78
C ASP A 62 -9.03 -10.80 15.28
N VAL A 63 -8.73 -11.72 16.17
CA VAL A 63 -8.04 -12.98 15.88
C VAL A 63 -9.04 -14.13 15.96
N SER A 64 -9.02 -15.01 14.97
CA SER A 64 -9.89 -16.19 14.92
C SER A 64 -9.83 -17.01 16.21
N ASP A 65 -10.99 -17.53 16.63
CA ASP A 65 -11.05 -18.48 17.74
C ASP A 65 -10.76 -19.90 17.25
N TYR A 66 -9.84 -20.58 17.94
CA TYR A 66 -9.49 -21.97 17.66
C TYR A 66 -10.73 -22.90 17.68
N ASP A 67 -11.71 -22.59 18.54
CA ASP A 67 -12.95 -23.36 18.64
C ASP A 67 -13.84 -23.24 17.40
N LYS A 68 -13.70 -22.15 16.63
CA LYS A 68 -14.46 -21.92 15.40
C LYS A 68 -13.75 -22.46 14.16
N SER A 69 -12.42 -22.37 14.09
CA SER A 69 -11.65 -22.78 12.93
C SER A 69 -11.11 -24.20 13.01
N LYS A 70 -10.95 -24.79 14.22
CA LYS A 70 -10.34 -26.10 14.56
C LYS A 70 -8.94 -26.35 13.95
N GLU A 71 -8.41 -25.42 13.15
CA GLU A 71 -7.21 -25.60 12.33
C GLU A 71 -6.07 -24.68 12.71
N GLY A 72 -6.31 -23.52 13.32
CA GLY A 72 -5.25 -22.59 13.70
C GLY A 72 -5.73 -21.16 13.97
N TYR A 73 -4.80 -20.21 13.88
CA TYR A 73 -5.04 -18.80 14.14
C TYR A 73 -4.77 -17.96 12.90
N TYR A 74 -5.62 -16.96 12.67
CA TYR A 74 -5.45 -15.93 11.66
C TYR A 74 -6.07 -14.61 12.17
N ILE A 75 -5.73 -13.50 11.52
CA ILE A 75 -6.30 -12.19 11.84
C ILE A 75 -7.47 -11.94 10.91
N ASN A 76 -8.67 -11.68 11.46
CA ASN A 76 -9.86 -11.34 10.70
C ASN A 76 -9.89 -9.86 10.27
N SER A 77 -9.24 -8.99 11.03
CA SER A 77 -9.26 -7.55 10.78
C SER A 77 -8.05 -7.09 10.00
N ASN A 78 -8.05 -7.27 8.69
CA ASN A 78 -7.19 -6.51 7.81
C ASN A 78 -7.81 -5.12 7.58
N CYS A 79 -6.97 -4.08 7.41
CA CYS A 79 -7.44 -2.74 7.04
C CYS A 79 -8.27 -2.72 5.75
N PHE A 80 -8.00 -3.68 4.86
CA PHE A 80 -8.69 -3.89 3.60
C PHE A 80 -8.91 -5.38 3.39
N GLU A 81 -10.04 -5.73 2.79
CA GLU A 81 -10.26 -7.07 2.25
C GLU A 81 -9.43 -7.28 0.97
N ALA A 82 -9.13 -8.52 0.61
CA ALA A 82 -8.34 -8.84 -0.60
C ALA A 82 -8.98 -8.28 -1.88
N SER A 83 -10.32 -8.26 -1.95
CA SER A 83 -11.10 -7.66 -3.02
C SER A 83 -10.92 -6.15 -3.11
N GLU A 84 -10.86 -5.47 -1.98
CA GLU A 84 -10.63 -4.01 -1.92
C GLU A 84 -9.20 -3.66 -2.32
N VAL A 85 -8.20 -4.43 -1.85
CA VAL A 85 -6.80 -4.27 -2.28
C VAL A 85 -6.70 -4.46 -3.78
N ARG A 86 -7.43 -5.43 -4.34
CA ARG A 86 -7.47 -5.66 -5.79
C ARG A 86 -8.08 -4.48 -6.54
N LEU A 87 -9.20 -3.95 -6.08
CA LEU A 87 -9.84 -2.77 -6.67
C LEU A 87 -8.89 -1.56 -6.66
N LEU A 88 -8.18 -1.33 -5.55
CA LEU A 88 -7.18 -0.26 -5.47
C LEU A 88 -6.03 -0.48 -6.45
N ALA A 89 -5.56 -1.72 -6.60
CA ALA A 89 -4.52 -2.06 -7.58
C ALA A 89 -4.97 -1.80 -9.01
N ASP A 90 -6.19 -2.21 -9.38
CA ASP A 90 -6.76 -1.99 -10.70
C ASP A 90 -6.92 -0.49 -10.99
N ALA A 91 -7.36 0.31 -10.01
CA ALA A 91 -7.46 1.76 -10.15
C ALA A 91 -6.08 2.42 -10.40
N VAL A 92 -5.02 1.95 -9.74
CA VAL A 92 -3.66 2.44 -9.97
C VAL A 92 -3.12 1.98 -11.31
N LEU A 93 -3.40 0.74 -11.71
CA LEU A 93 -2.99 0.18 -13.00
C LEU A 93 -3.64 0.90 -14.17
N THR A 94 -4.92 1.24 -14.09
CA THR A 94 -5.66 1.93 -15.14
C THR A 94 -5.41 3.44 -15.18
N SER A 95 -4.85 4.01 -14.12
CA SER A 95 -4.55 5.44 -14.07
C SER A 95 -3.45 5.82 -15.07
N ASN A 96 -3.76 6.70 -16.01
CA ASN A 96 -2.83 7.20 -17.02
C ASN A 96 -1.94 8.35 -16.54
N PHE A 97 -2.31 9.05 -15.45
CA PHE A 97 -1.51 10.15 -14.89
C PHE A 97 -0.41 9.68 -13.93
N VAL A 98 -0.42 8.40 -13.50
CA VAL A 98 0.62 7.82 -12.67
C VAL A 98 1.70 7.19 -13.54
N THR A 99 2.98 7.52 -13.30
CA THR A 99 4.09 6.94 -14.05
C THR A 99 4.22 5.43 -13.78
N ARG A 100 4.82 4.68 -14.71
CA ARG A 100 5.04 3.22 -14.56
C ARG A 100 5.79 2.92 -13.25
N ARG A 101 6.87 3.66 -12.98
CA ARG A 101 7.66 3.51 -11.75
C ARG A 101 6.84 3.72 -10.48
N ARG A 102 5.98 4.75 -10.46
CA ARG A 102 5.09 5.02 -9.32
C ARG A 102 4.02 3.96 -9.18
N THR A 103 3.46 3.48 -10.29
CA THR A 103 2.51 2.36 -10.29
C THR A 103 3.11 1.14 -9.59
N GLU A 104 4.30 0.70 -10.01
CA GLU A 104 4.99 -0.45 -9.40
C GLU A 104 5.23 -0.24 -7.90
N ALA A 105 5.70 0.95 -7.50
CA ALA A 105 5.95 1.27 -6.10
C ALA A 105 4.67 1.27 -5.25
N ILE A 106 3.52 1.68 -5.80
CA ILE A 106 2.23 1.64 -5.10
C ILE A 106 1.73 0.19 -5.00
N LEU A 107 1.84 -0.60 -6.08
CA LEU A 107 1.43 -2.00 -6.07
C LEU A 107 2.22 -2.81 -5.04
N GLU A 108 3.53 -2.59 -4.90
CA GLU A 108 4.33 -3.25 -3.86
C GLU A 108 3.86 -2.89 -2.44
N LYS A 109 3.42 -1.65 -2.22
CA LYS A 109 2.81 -1.25 -0.95
C LYS A 109 1.45 -1.91 -0.73
N LEU A 110 0.62 -2.00 -1.76
CA LEU A 110 -0.68 -2.66 -1.67
C LEU A 110 -0.54 -4.15 -1.34
N ARG A 111 0.48 -4.82 -1.85
CA ARG A 111 0.79 -6.22 -1.51
C ARG A 111 1.00 -6.46 -0.02
N THR A 112 1.45 -5.45 0.73
CA THR A 112 1.68 -5.60 2.18
C THR A 112 0.39 -5.74 2.99
N PHE A 113 -0.76 -5.43 2.40
CA PHE A 113 -2.07 -5.65 3.03
C PHE A 113 -2.59 -7.08 2.87
N ASN A 114 -2.03 -7.85 1.95
CA ASN A 114 -2.41 -9.23 1.67
C ASN A 114 -1.47 -10.24 2.36
N SER A 115 -1.96 -11.44 2.62
CA SER A 115 -1.10 -12.56 2.96
C SER A 115 -0.23 -12.99 1.77
N ILE A 116 0.80 -13.82 2.02
CA ILE A 116 1.63 -14.39 0.94
C ILE A 116 0.80 -15.28 0.00
N TYR A 117 -0.29 -15.86 0.48
CA TYR A 117 -1.17 -16.73 -0.29
C TYR A 117 -2.07 -15.92 -1.20
N GLN A 118 -2.70 -14.85 -0.69
CA GLN A 118 -3.49 -13.90 -1.46
C GLN A 118 -2.64 -13.20 -2.54
N ASN A 119 -1.37 -12.90 -2.22
CA ASN A 119 -0.44 -12.29 -3.18
C ASN A 119 -0.07 -13.18 -4.37
N LYS A 120 -0.21 -14.52 -4.27
CA LYS A 120 0.05 -15.40 -5.40
C LYS A 120 -0.89 -15.14 -6.57
N ASP A 121 -2.12 -14.77 -6.29
CA ASP A 121 -3.16 -14.56 -7.30
C ASP A 121 -3.45 -13.05 -7.53
N PHE A 122 -2.84 -12.17 -6.72
CA PHE A 122 -3.10 -10.74 -6.69
C PHE A 122 -3.03 -10.02 -8.05
N LEU A 123 -2.14 -10.48 -8.95
CA LEU A 123 -1.97 -9.88 -10.29
C LEU A 123 -2.01 -10.91 -11.43
N LYS A 124 -2.37 -12.18 -11.18
CA LYS A 124 -2.35 -13.24 -12.21
C LYS A 124 -3.29 -12.95 -13.37
N ASP A 125 -4.43 -12.35 -13.09
CA ASP A 125 -5.49 -12.11 -14.07
C ASP A 125 -5.55 -10.65 -14.53
N VAL A 126 -4.54 -9.83 -14.19
CA VAL A 126 -4.45 -8.47 -14.64
C VAL A 126 -3.82 -8.44 -16.02
N TYR A 127 -4.67 -8.36 -17.03
CA TYR A 127 -4.23 -8.03 -18.39
C TYR A 127 -3.90 -6.52 -18.40
N ILE A 128 -2.62 -6.20 -18.33
CA ILE A 128 -2.15 -4.83 -18.51
C ILE A 128 -2.12 -4.60 -20.02
N GLU A 129 -3.23 -4.11 -20.57
CA GLU A 129 -3.16 -3.42 -21.86
C GLU A 129 -2.08 -2.33 -21.74
N ASP A 130 -1.41 -2.02 -22.84
CA ASP A 130 -0.42 -0.93 -22.91
C ASP A 130 -1.13 0.43 -22.71
N ILE A 131 -1.62 0.65 -21.48
CA ILE A 131 -2.22 1.94 -21.08
C ILE A 131 -1.08 2.95 -21.06
N PRO A 132 -1.15 4.00 -21.88
CA PRO A 132 -0.11 5.02 -21.90
C PRO A 132 -0.01 5.66 -20.51
N LYS A 133 1.15 5.50 -19.88
CA LYS A 133 1.44 6.10 -18.58
C LYS A 133 2.09 7.46 -18.73
N SER A 134 1.83 8.38 -17.82
CA SER A 134 2.52 9.65 -17.75
C SER A 134 4.04 9.44 -17.57
N THR A 135 4.82 10.32 -18.16
CA THR A 135 6.27 10.44 -17.92
C THR A 135 6.59 11.47 -16.83
N ASN A 136 5.59 12.21 -16.34
CA ASN A 136 5.76 13.25 -15.34
C ASN A 136 5.83 12.67 -13.92
N GLU A 137 7.04 12.59 -13.38
CA GLU A 137 7.30 12.12 -12.01
C GLU A 137 6.83 13.13 -10.92
N ASP A 138 6.64 14.41 -11.28
CA ASP A 138 6.28 15.48 -10.36
C ASP A 138 4.76 15.64 -10.15
N VAL A 139 3.93 14.78 -10.74
CA VAL A 139 2.47 14.85 -10.63
C VAL A 139 2.03 14.93 -9.17
N PHE A 140 2.52 14.06 -8.30
CA PHE A 140 2.15 14.04 -6.88
C PHE A 140 2.63 15.29 -6.13
N VAL A 141 3.81 15.83 -6.49
CA VAL A 141 4.33 17.08 -5.92
C VAL A 141 3.45 18.24 -6.34
N SER A 142 3.06 18.29 -7.61
CA SER A 142 2.16 19.32 -8.15
C SER A 142 0.78 19.25 -7.50
N MET A 143 0.22 18.04 -7.34
CA MET A 143 -1.05 17.83 -6.61
C MET A 143 -0.98 18.32 -5.17
N ALA A 144 0.09 18.01 -4.44
CA ALA A 144 0.28 18.46 -3.06
C ALA A 144 0.36 20.00 -2.97
N ARG A 145 1.11 20.65 -3.87
CA ARG A 145 1.22 22.11 -3.96
C ARG A 145 -0.11 22.79 -4.29
N ILE A 146 -0.88 22.22 -5.23
CA ILE A 146 -2.22 22.73 -5.56
C ILE A 146 -3.16 22.59 -4.37
N SER A 147 -3.17 21.44 -3.70
CA SER A 147 -4.00 21.20 -2.51
C SER A 147 -3.65 22.17 -1.36
N GLU A 148 -2.35 22.41 -1.16
CA GLU A 148 -1.90 23.42 -0.16
C GLU A 148 -2.36 24.83 -0.54
N ALA A 149 -2.24 25.21 -1.81
CA ALA A 149 -2.67 26.52 -2.30
C ALA A 149 -4.18 26.72 -2.13
N ILE A 150 -5.00 25.70 -2.39
CA ILE A 150 -6.44 25.72 -2.13
C ILE A 150 -6.71 25.93 -0.64
N LYS A 151 -6.09 25.10 0.22
CA LYS A 151 -6.27 25.16 1.69
C LYS A 151 -5.97 26.53 2.28
N PHE A 152 -4.94 27.21 1.78
CA PHE A 152 -4.49 28.52 2.30
C PHE A 152 -4.92 29.69 1.42
N SER A 153 -5.82 29.50 0.47
CA SER A 153 -6.30 30.53 -0.48
C SER A 153 -5.16 31.27 -1.18
N ARG A 154 -4.09 30.54 -1.54
CA ARG A 154 -2.91 31.09 -2.22
C ARG A 154 -3.03 30.94 -3.73
N LYS A 155 -2.35 31.82 -4.47
CA LYS A 155 -2.19 31.70 -5.90
C LYS A 155 -1.09 30.69 -6.22
N ILE A 156 -1.26 29.94 -7.32
CA ILE A 156 -0.23 29.11 -7.90
C ILE A 156 0.34 29.77 -9.16
N ARG A 157 1.62 29.53 -9.41
CA ARG A 157 2.31 29.92 -10.64
C ARG A 157 2.71 28.67 -11.38
N PHE A 158 2.44 28.59 -12.67
CA PHE A 158 2.75 27.43 -13.49
C PHE A 158 2.93 27.77 -14.96
N ASN A 159 3.61 26.90 -15.71
CA ASN A 159 3.67 26.93 -17.16
C ASN A 159 2.64 25.94 -17.71
N TYR A 160 1.92 26.33 -18.74
CA TYR A 160 0.96 25.46 -19.40
C TYR A 160 1.64 24.80 -20.59
N CYS A 161 1.71 23.46 -20.60
CA CYS A 161 2.34 22.67 -21.63
C CYS A 161 1.35 21.64 -22.18
N GLU A 162 1.44 21.33 -23.46
CA GLU A 162 0.66 20.32 -24.17
C GLU A 162 1.61 19.34 -24.87
N TYR A 163 1.17 18.10 -25.12
CA TYR A 163 1.93 17.18 -25.94
C TYR A 163 1.70 17.49 -27.42
N ASN A 164 2.79 17.69 -28.17
CA ASN A 164 2.74 17.83 -29.63
C ASN A 164 2.48 16.46 -30.31
N TYR A 165 2.37 16.47 -31.63
CA TYR A 165 2.16 15.27 -32.44
C TYR A 165 3.24 14.19 -32.22
N PHE A 166 4.46 14.58 -31.90
CA PHE A 166 5.60 13.68 -31.63
C PHE A 166 5.64 13.20 -30.15
N ARG A 167 4.61 13.51 -29.34
CA ARG A 167 4.55 13.24 -27.89
C ARG A 167 5.63 13.94 -27.08
N GLU A 168 6.16 15.05 -27.55
CA GLU A 168 7.06 15.93 -26.83
C GLU A 168 6.26 17.00 -26.11
N LEU A 169 6.71 17.36 -24.90
CA LEU A 169 6.04 18.37 -24.09
C LEU A 169 6.42 19.77 -24.59
N GLU A 170 5.45 20.47 -25.17
CA GLU A 170 5.60 21.83 -25.70
C GLU A 170 4.86 22.82 -24.80
N CYS A 171 5.60 23.75 -24.21
CA CYS A 171 5.05 24.74 -23.29
C CYS A 171 4.73 26.05 -24.03
N LYS A 172 3.64 26.71 -23.62
CA LYS A 172 3.26 28.00 -24.19
C LYS A 172 4.31 29.05 -23.88
N VAL A 173 4.67 29.81 -24.94
CA VAL A 173 5.62 30.92 -24.86
C VAL A 173 4.89 32.27 -24.99
N ASP A 174 5.55 33.33 -24.54
CA ASP A 174 5.13 34.70 -24.71
C ASP A 174 5.56 35.24 -26.10
N GLU A 175 5.23 36.51 -26.37
CA GLU A 175 5.57 37.18 -27.64
C GLU A 175 7.10 37.31 -27.89
N ASN A 176 7.91 37.15 -26.84
CA ASN A 176 9.36 37.23 -26.87
C ASN A 176 10.03 35.84 -26.94
N GLY A 177 9.22 34.74 -26.96
CA GLY A 177 9.73 33.36 -26.99
C GLY A 177 10.09 32.79 -25.60
N ASN A 178 9.81 33.49 -24.50
CA ASN A 178 10.04 32.98 -23.14
C ASN A 178 8.85 32.14 -22.68
N LEU A 179 9.10 31.20 -21.77
CA LEU A 179 8.04 30.39 -21.16
C LEU A 179 6.99 31.29 -20.52
N ARG A 180 5.74 31.16 -20.99
CA ARG A 180 4.62 31.94 -20.45
C ARG A 180 4.21 31.42 -19.08
N GLU A 181 4.33 32.29 -18.07
CA GLU A 181 3.87 32.02 -16.71
C GLU A 181 2.40 32.39 -16.53
N PHE A 182 1.66 31.49 -15.91
CA PHE A 182 0.28 31.72 -15.51
C PHE A 182 0.19 31.80 -13.98
N VAL A 183 -0.50 32.82 -13.47
CA VAL A 183 -0.78 32.96 -12.04
C VAL A 183 -2.29 32.87 -11.84
N LYS A 184 -2.75 31.85 -11.10
CA LYS A 184 -4.17 31.58 -10.87
C LYS A 184 -4.43 31.22 -9.42
N SER A 185 -5.66 31.47 -8.97
CA SER A 185 -6.17 31.00 -7.66
C SER A 185 -6.90 29.69 -7.88
N PRO A 186 -6.38 28.54 -7.42
CA PRO A 186 -7.07 27.27 -7.54
C PRO A 186 -8.26 27.24 -6.55
N VAL A 187 -9.38 26.68 -7.00
CA VAL A 187 -10.60 26.53 -6.18
C VAL A 187 -10.84 25.09 -5.80
N TYR A 188 -10.65 24.15 -6.74
CA TYR A 188 -10.76 22.72 -6.54
C TYR A 188 -9.91 21.97 -7.56
N MET A 189 -9.66 20.71 -7.29
CA MET A 189 -8.91 19.82 -8.18
C MET A 189 -9.76 18.61 -8.52
N VAL A 190 -9.82 18.27 -9.82
CA VAL A 190 -10.50 17.07 -10.33
C VAL A 190 -9.46 16.19 -11.00
N LEU A 191 -9.42 14.92 -10.62
CA LEU A 191 -8.64 13.88 -11.28
C LEU A 191 -9.57 13.11 -12.24
N ARG A 192 -9.19 13.04 -13.49
CA ARG A 192 -9.92 12.29 -14.52
C ARG A 192 -9.03 11.26 -15.18
#